data_b41155621ac6795e6373f373e53813d9
#
_entry.id   b41155621ac6795e6373f373e53813d9
#
_cell.length_a   1.000
_cell.length_b   1.000
_cell.length_c   1.000
_cell.angle_alpha   90.00
_cell.angle_beta   90.00
_cell.angle_gamma   90.00
#
_symmetry.space_group_name_H-M   'P 1'
#
loop_
_entity.id
_entity.type
_entity.pdbx_description
1 polymer ?
#
loop_
_entity_poly.entity_id
_entity_poly.type
_entity_poly.pdbx_seq_one_letter_code
_entity_poly.pdbx_strand_id
1 'polypeptide(L)'
;MKIRTISIFWIAFILCAATQSQNQVVHAQTLLDIGVCYGMIGDNLPPPTEVIQLYKQYGISKLRLFDPNPAALEALRGSQIVVTLGIRNEDLPGLAASQAAVESWFAINVQPYRNDVVFGYISVGNEVIPGSLGNYVLPVMQFLQNILIARNLANVKVTTVVPASVLGTSYPPSAGAFTPEASTVMVDILKFLSAQKTPLMINVYPYFTYSSDTASVHLDYAQFTATGIVVQDGALGYSNLFDAIIDAFYSAMERAGVADVNVAVSESGWPSAGNGELTTPSLAATYNKNFIQHILVKNGTPKRPNINIEGFIFAMFNENQKPVGVEQNFGLFFPDKTPVYPVFTPQVSK
;
A
#
# COMPACT_ATOMS: atom_id res chain seq x y z
N MET A 1 28.79 -73.95 42.60
CA MET A 1 28.06 -73.42 41.42
C MET A 1 27.68 -71.98 41.72
N LYS A 2 28.40 -71.00 41.21
CA LYS A 2 28.29 -69.58 41.49
C LYS A 2 27.36 -68.95 40.42
N ILE A 3 26.21 -68.44 40.81
CA ILE A 3 25.36 -67.65 39.95
C ILE A 3 25.65 -66.14 40.24
N ARG A 4 26.10 -65.47 39.21
CA ARG A 4 26.46 -64.05 39.23
C ARG A 4 25.18 -63.19 39.21
N THR A 5 25.01 -62.34 40.17
CA THR A 5 24.10 -61.19 40.17
C THR A 5 24.74 -60.08 39.34
N ILE A 6 24.18 -59.75 38.17
CA ILE A 6 24.58 -58.64 37.36
C ILE A 6 23.53 -57.56 37.50
N SER A 7 24.03 -56.43 37.89
CA SER A 7 23.45 -55.14 38.25
C SER A 7 22.26 -54.64 37.42
N ILE A 8 21.21 -54.29 38.08
CA ILE A 8 20.05 -53.50 37.65
C ILE A 8 20.29 -52.01 37.95
N PHE A 9 21.46 -51.50 37.61
CA PHE A 9 21.78 -50.06 37.89
C PHE A 9 22.03 -49.20 36.64
N TRP A 10 21.82 -49.70 35.42
CA TRP A 10 22.12 -48.95 34.19
C TRP A 10 20.87 -48.56 33.35
N ILE A 11 19.65 -48.84 33.80
CA ILE A 11 18.44 -48.53 33.05
C ILE A 11 17.75 -47.21 33.55
N ALA A 12 18.10 -46.74 34.75
CA ALA A 12 17.48 -45.54 35.32
C ALA A 12 18.10 -44.18 34.82
N PHE A 13 19.24 -44.19 34.10
CA PHE A 13 19.92 -42.98 33.69
C PHE A 13 19.66 -42.56 32.23
N ILE A 14 19.00 -43.40 31.44
CA ILE A 14 18.68 -43.08 30.02
C ILE A 14 17.23 -42.54 29.88
N LEU A 15 16.40 -42.63 30.88
CA LEU A 15 14.99 -42.15 30.84
C LEU A 15 14.78 -40.71 31.37
N CYS A 16 15.84 -40.04 31.87
CA CYS A 16 15.71 -38.65 32.36
C CYS A 16 16.26 -37.59 31.40
N ALA A 17 16.84 -37.99 30.24
CA ALA A 17 17.37 -37.04 29.24
C ALA A 17 16.41 -36.82 28.05
N ALA A 18 15.23 -37.40 28.03
CA ALA A 18 14.33 -37.37 26.88
C ALA A 18 13.04 -36.50 27.11
N THR A 19 12.99 -35.68 28.14
CA THR A 19 11.77 -34.88 28.42
C THR A 19 12.08 -33.41 28.66
N GLN A 20 12.86 -32.75 27.78
CA GLN A 20 12.84 -31.30 27.63
C GLN A 20 13.19 -30.90 26.20
N SER A 21 12.62 -31.52 25.20
CA SER A 21 12.34 -30.85 23.95
C SER A 21 11.02 -30.10 24.17
N GLN A 22 11.12 -28.92 24.73
CA GLN A 22 10.04 -27.97 24.60
C GLN A 22 9.92 -27.68 23.09
N ASN A 23 8.88 -28.24 22.47
CA ASN A 23 8.42 -27.80 21.18
C ASN A 23 8.06 -26.31 21.34
N GLN A 24 9.02 -25.44 21.10
CA GLN A 24 8.71 -24.06 20.72
C GLN A 24 7.98 -24.19 19.38
N VAL A 25 6.67 -24.30 19.43
CA VAL A 25 5.81 -24.02 18.31
C VAL A 25 6.00 -22.53 18.05
N VAL A 26 6.94 -22.22 17.19
CA VAL A 26 7.03 -20.87 16.61
C VAL A 26 5.75 -20.73 15.82
N HIS A 27 4.73 -20.15 16.44
CA HIS A 27 3.57 -19.68 15.68
C HIS A 27 4.09 -18.63 14.72
N ALA A 28 4.23 -19.01 13.46
CA ALA A 28 4.51 -18.06 12.40
C ALA A 28 3.44 -16.96 12.50
N GLN A 29 3.91 -15.74 12.68
CA GLN A 29 3.06 -14.55 12.74
C GLN A 29 2.28 -14.50 11.44
N THR A 30 0.96 -14.51 11.48
CA THR A 30 0.12 -14.45 10.29
C THR A 30 0.18 -13.02 9.75
N LEU A 31 1.00 -12.80 8.73
CA LEU A 31 1.09 -11.50 8.08
C LEU A 31 -0.14 -11.27 7.21
N LEU A 32 -0.75 -10.11 7.35
CA LEU A 32 -1.84 -9.66 6.50
C LEU A 32 -1.23 -9.06 5.22
N ASP A 33 -1.67 -9.54 4.06
CA ASP A 33 -1.21 -9.03 2.75
C ASP A 33 -1.88 -7.69 2.43
N ILE A 34 -1.70 -6.72 3.33
CA ILE A 34 -2.20 -5.37 3.25
C ILE A 34 -1.11 -4.37 3.62
N GLY A 35 -1.13 -3.21 2.99
CA GLY A 35 -0.25 -2.10 3.31
C GLY A 35 -0.95 -1.02 4.12
N VAL A 36 -0.16 -0.20 4.81
CA VAL A 36 -0.60 1.04 5.44
C VAL A 36 0.38 2.14 5.09
N CYS A 37 -0.13 3.33 4.82
CA CYS A 37 0.70 4.52 4.59
C CYS A 37 1.21 5.06 5.92
N TYR A 38 2.51 5.30 6.02
CA TYR A 38 3.12 5.97 7.15
C TYR A 38 3.36 7.44 6.79
N GLY A 39 2.33 8.28 7.02
CA GLY A 39 2.42 9.74 6.92
C GLY A 39 3.20 10.33 8.09
N MET A 40 3.90 11.43 7.84
CA MET A 40 4.79 12.06 8.81
C MET A 40 4.56 13.57 8.98
N ILE A 41 3.37 14.06 8.59
CA ILE A 41 3.00 15.48 8.69
C ILE A 41 2.34 15.75 10.06
N GLY A 42 3.11 15.55 11.11
CA GLY A 42 2.71 15.78 12.49
C GLY A 42 3.92 15.99 13.40
N ASP A 43 3.76 16.85 14.41
CA ASP A 43 4.80 17.15 15.42
C ASP A 43 4.64 16.34 16.71
N ASN A 44 3.59 15.53 16.81
CA ASN A 44 3.25 14.71 17.97
C ASN A 44 3.29 13.20 17.67
N LEU A 45 3.84 12.80 16.52
CA LEU A 45 3.89 11.41 16.10
C LEU A 45 4.90 10.60 16.93
N PRO A 46 4.66 9.30 17.15
CA PRO A 46 5.60 8.45 17.87
C PRO A 46 6.90 8.22 17.07
N PRO A 47 8.02 7.89 17.74
CA PRO A 47 9.28 7.60 17.06
C PRO A 47 9.14 6.44 16.08
N PRO A 48 9.87 6.44 14.94
CA PRO A 48 9.76 5.40 13.92
C PRO A 48 9.94 3.97 14.44
N THR A 49 10.79 3.76 15.44
CA THR A 49 11.00 2.44 16.07
C THR A 49 9.70 1.90 16.68
N GLU A 50 8.92 2.74 17.33
CA GLU A 50 7.64 2.36 17.93
C GLU A 50 6.57 2.13 16.85
N VAL A 51 6.63 2.92 15.77
CA VAL A 51 5.73 2.74 14.63
C VAL A 51 5.96 1.38 13.96
N ILE A 52 7.21 1.00 13.71
CA ILE A 52 7.53 -0.30 13.11
C ILE A 52 7.12 -1.45 14.05
N GLN A 53 7.23 -1.28 15.36
CA GLN A 53 6.69 -2.24 16.32
C GLN A 53 5.16 -2.36 16.22
N LEU A 54 4.45 -1.25 15.99
CA LEU A 54 3.00 -1.25 15.80
C LEU A 54 2.60 -2.03 14.54
N TYR A 55 3.32 -1.85 13.41
CA TYR A 55 3.11 -2.67 12.20
C TYR A 55 3.26 -4.17 12.50
N LYS A 56 4.32 -4.55 13.22
CA LYS A 56 4.56 -5.94 13.62
C LYS A 56 3.45 -6.45 14.56
N GLN A 57 3.05 -5.66 15.55
CA GLN A 57 2.02 -6.01 16.51
C GLN A 57 0.70 -6.36 15.84
N TYR A 58 0.36 -5.70 14.74
CA TYR A 58 -0.88 -5.94 14.01
C TYR A 58 -0.71 -6.82 12.77
N GLY A 59 0.51 -7.33 12.53
CA GLY A 59 0.80 -8.21 11.39
C GLY A 59 0.69 -7.51 10.03
N ILE A 60 0.87 -6.19 9.97
CA ILE A 60 0.82 -5.42 8.73
C ILE A 60 2.11 -5.66 7.97
N SER A 61 2.02 -6.23 6.76
CA SER A 61 3.19 -6.71 6.01
C SER A 61 3.82 -5.68 5.08
N LYS A 62 3.12 -4.59 4.77
CA LYS A 62 3.58 -3.58 3.81
C LYS A 62 3.45 -2.19 4.39
N LEU A 63 4.41 -1.34 4.06
CA LEU A 63 4.47 0.05 4.51
C LEU A 63 4.80 0.96 3.33
N ARG A 64 4.10 2.09 3.22
CA ARG A 64 4.43 3.12 2.25
C ARG A 64 4.98 4.35 2.95
N LEU A 65 6.20 4.77 2.56
CA LEU A 65 6.80 6.07 2.86
C LEU A 65 6.62 6.99 1.66
N PHE A 66 6.18 8.23 1.90
CA PHE A 66 6.00 9.23 0.84
C PHE A 66 7.30 9.83 0.37
N ASP A 67 8.30 9.84 1.26
CA ASP A 67 9.66 10.29 0.98
C ASP A 67 10.67 9.51 1.84
N PRO A 68 11.96 9.57 1.51
CA PRO A 68 13.00 8.96 2.32
C PRO A 68 13.10 9.63 3.69
N ASN A 69 12.91 8.83 4.74
CA ASN A 69 13.15 9.22 6.12
C ASN A 69 14.20 8.30 6.74
N PRO A 70 15.42 8.78 7.02
CA PRO A 70 16.51 7.94 7.53
C PRO A 70 16.15 7.20 8.83
N ALA A 71 15.43 7.84 9.75
CA ALA A 71 15.04 7.21 11.02
C ALA A 71 14.03 6.07 10.81
N ALA A 72 13.09 6.24 9.88
CA ALA A 72 12.13 5.19 9.52
C ALA A 72 12.83 4.03 8.78
N LEU A 73 13.72 4.32 7.83
CA LEU A 73 14.49 3.31 7.11
C LEU A 73 15.41 2.53 8.06
N GLU A 74 16.01 3.20 9.04
CA GLU A 74 16.81 2.52 10.06
C GLU A 74 15.95 1.61 10.94
N ALA A 75 14.76 2.05 11.35
CA ALA A 75 13.82 1.24 12.14
C ALA A 75 13.27 0.04 11.35
N LEU A 76 13.24 0.11 10.03
CA LEU A 76 12.77 -0.96 9.14
C LEU A 76 13.79 -2.08 8.92
N ARG A 77 15.08 -1.89 9.28
CA ARG A 77 16.10 -2.94 9.12
C ARG A 77 15.66 -4.24 9.81
N GLY A 78 15.75 -5.35 9.07
CA GLY A 78 15.40 -6.68 9.57
C GLY A 78 13.92 -6.88 9.91
N SER A 79 13.04 -5.89 9.64
CA SER A 79 11.62 -5.98 9.99
C SER A 79 10.83 -6.97 9.13
N GLN A 80 11.32 -7.29 7.93
CA GLN A 80 10.62 -8.04 6.88
C GLN A 80 9.35 -7.35 6.34
N ILE A 81 9.11 -6.10 6.71
CA ILE A 81 8.02 -5.29 6.16
C ILE A 81 8.45 -4.82 4.77
N VAL A 82 7.59 -5.05 3.77
CA VAL A 82 7.84 -4.62 2.39
C VAL A 82 7.57 -3.13 2.25
N VAL A 83 8.57 -2.39 1.81
CA VAL A 83 8.53 -0.93 1.72
C VAL A 83 8.24 -0.47 0.30
N THR A 84 7.26 0.41 0.15
CA THR A 84 7.10 1.29 -0.99
C THR A 84 7.71 2.63 -0.61
N LEU A 85 8.83 3.00 -1.26
CA LEU A 85 9.55 4.23 -0.99
C LEU A 85 9.23 5.29 -2.05
N GLY A 86 8.70 6.44 -1.63
CA GLY A 86 8.43 7.59 -2.51
C GLY A 86 9.67 8.44 -2.78
N ILE A 87 9.71 9.06 -3.95
CA ILE A 87 10.58 10.20 -4.26
C ILE A 87 9.74 11.46 -4.12
N ARG A 88 10.26 12.46 -3.39
CA ARG A 88 9.56 13.73 -3.19
C ARG A 88 9.28 14.44 -4.51
N ASN A 89 8.12 15.07 -4.61
CA ASN A 89 7.69 15.78 -5.81
C ASN A 89 8.67 16.91 -6.18
N GLU A 90 9.16 17.64 -5.20
CA GLU A 90 10.09 18.74 -5.37
C GLU A 90 11.48 18.33 -5.87
N ASP A 91 11.87 17.06 -5.68
CA ASP A 91 13.17 16.54 -6.13
C ASP A 91 13.14 16.17 -7.64
N LEU A 92 11.94 15.95 -8.23
CA LEU A 92 11.79 15.43 -9.58
C LEU A 92 12.52 16.25 -10.67
N PRO A 93 12.46 17.62 -10.69
CA PRO A 93 13.15 18.38 -11.70
C PRO A 93 14.68 18.20 -11.66
N GLY A 94 15.25 18.15 -10.45
CA GLY A 94 16.68 17.93 -10.25
C GLY A 94 17.12 16.52 -10.63
N LEU A 95 16.31 15.51 -10.32
CA LEU A 95 16.58 14.11 -10.64
C LEU A 95 16.44 13.81 -12.13
N ALA A 96 15.49 14.45 -12.81
CA ALA A 96 15.30 14.28 -14.24
C ALA A 96 16.44 14.86 -15.08
N ALA A 97 17.29 15.71 -14.50
CA ALA A 97 18.40 16.34 -15.20
C ALA A 97 19.48 15.34 -15.67
N SER A 98 19.71 14.25 -14.93
CA SER A 98 20.71 13.25 -15.31
C SER A 98 20.62 11.97 -14.51
N GLN A 99 21.13 10.86 -15.09
CA GLN A 99 21.27 9.60 -14.36
C GLN A 99 22.16 9.75 -13.11
N ALA A 100 23.22 10.58 -13.17
CA ALA A 100 24.11 10.82 -12.04
C ALA A 100 23.38 11.45 -10.84
N ALA A 101 22.38 12.31 -11.09
CA ALA A 101 21.55 12.88 -10.03
C ALA A 101 20.73 11.78 -9.31
N VAL A 102 20.13 10.87 -10.09
CA VAL A 102 19.38 9.71 -9.52
C VAL A 102 20.32 8.72 -8.82
N GLU A 103 21.53 8.50 -9.34
CA GLU A 103 22.55 7.68 -8.65
C GLU A 103 22.93 8.27 -7.29
N SER A 104 23.09 9.60 -7.20
CA SER A 104 23.37 10.28 -5.94
C SER A 104 22.20 10.13 -4.95
N TRP A 105 20.97 10.29 -5.41
CA TRP A 105 19.79 10.05 -4.60
C TRP A 105 19.71 8.60 -4.10
N PHE A 106 19.95 7.63 -4.99
CA PHE A 106 19.96 6.21 -4.66
C PHE A 106 21.04 5.87 -3.63
N ALA A 107 22.25 6.42 -3.80
CA ALA A 107 23.38 6.18 -2.91
C ALA A 107 23.11 6.66 -1.48
N ILE A 108 22.29 7.70 -1.31
CA ILE A 108 21.91 8.25 0.01
C ILE A 108 20.72 7.49 0.61
N ASN A 109 19.69 7.22 -0.19
CA ASN A 109 18.38 6.84 0.32
C ASN A 109 18.05 5.34 0.24
N VAL A 110 18.74 4.58 -0.62
CA VAL A 110 18.47 3.15 -0.82
C VAL A 110 19.69 2.29 -0.52
N GLN A 111 20.86 2.67 -1.05
CA GLN A 111 22.10 1.89 -0.95
C GLN A 111 22.48 1.49 0.50
N PRO A 112 22.36 2.36 1.53
CA PRO A 112 22.71 2.00 2.91
C PRO A 112 21.80 0.94 3.53
N TYR A 113 20.58 0.78 3.01
CA TYR A 113 19.52 -0.04 3.59
C TYR A 113 19.24 -1.32 2.79
N ARG A 114 19.75 -1.45 1.56
CA ARG A 114 19.36 -2.47 0.58
C ARG A 114 19.51 -3.92 1.03
N ASN A 115 20.36 -4.19 2.03
CA ASN A 115 20.61 -5.55 2.53
C ASN A 115 19.64 -5.92 3.68
N ASP A 116 19.05 -4.94 4.35
CA ASP A 116 18.31 -5.13 5.61
C ASP A 116 16.87 -4.65 5.53
N VAL A 117 16.53 -3.81 4.54
CA VAL A 117 15.18 -3.33 4.26
C VAL A 117 14.67 -3.97 2.98
N VAL A 118 13.45 -4.51 3.02
CA VAL A 118 12.81 -5.15 1.87
C VAL A 118 12.10 -4.08 1.04
N PHE A 119 12.75 -3.55 0.02
CA PHE A 119 12.11 -2.63 -0.93
C PHE A 119 11.29 -3.43 -1.94
N GLY A 120 9.99 -3.19 -2.01
CA GLY A 120 9.10 -3.73 -3.04
C GLY A 120 8.97 -2.78 -4.22
N TYR A 121 8.79 -1.49 -3.92
CA TYR A 121 8.60 -0.44 -4.91
C TYR A 121 9.41 0.81 -4.58
N ILE A 122 9.81 1.53 -5.62
CA ILE A 122 10.17 2.94 -5.55
C ILE A 122 9.19 3.70 -6.43
N SER A 123 8.40 4.60 -5.84
CA SER A 123 7.41 5.41 -6.55
C SER A 123 7.97 6.78 -6.87
N VAL A 124 7.94 7.15 -8.13
CA VAL A 124 8.50 8.39 -8.66
C VAL A 124 7.40 9.45 -8.71
N GLY A 125 7.38 10.33 -7.71
CA GLY A 125 6.34 11.32 -7.52
C GLY A 125 5.03 10.75 -6.97
N ASN A 126 4.23 11.61 -6.37
CA ASN A 126 2.90 11.33 -5.86
C ASN A 126 1.93 12.39 -6.37
N GLU A 127 0.93 11.97 -7.16
CA GLU A 127 -0.14 12.84 -7.66
C GLU A 127 0.35 14.07 -8.46
N VAL A 128 1.47 13.92 -9.19
CA VAL A 128 2.03 15.00 -10.01
C VAL A 128 1.48 15.04 -11.44
N ILE A 129 0.62 14.09 -11.80
CA ILE A 129 -0.06 13.99 -13.08
C ILE A 129 -1.58 14.02 -12.83
N PRO A 130 -2.33 14.91 -13.52
CA PRO A 130 -1.86 15.98 -14.40
C PRO A 130 -1.15 17.09 -13.61
N GLY A 131 -0.20 17.78 -14.26
CA GLY A 131 0.51 18.89 -13.64
C GLY A 131 1.91 19.12 -14.19
N SER A 132 2.51 20.25 -13.83
CA SER A 132 3.80 20.70 -14.37
C SER A 132 4.98 19.77 -14.10
N LEU A 133 4.90 18.94 -13.05
CA LEU A 133 5.95 17.99 -12.71
C LEU A 133 5.83 16.65 -13.47
N GLY A 134 4.71 16.39 -14.15
CA GLY A 134 4.45 15.13 -14.83
C GLY A 134 5.52 14.75 -15.86
N ASN A 135 6.10 15.72 -16.56
CA ASN A 135 7.14 15.49 -17.57
C ASN A 135 8.47 14.98 -17.00
N TYR A 136 8.71 15.14 -15.70
CA TYR A 136 9.93 14.66 -15.05
C TYR A 136 9.83 13.19 -14.59
N VAL A 137 8.61 12.63 -14.50
CA VAL A 137 8.37 11.30 -13.94
C VAL A 137 9.07 10.23 -14.77
N LEU A 138 8.78 10.14 -16.07
CA LEU A 138 9.32 9.08 -16.91
C LEU A 138 10.86 9.08 -17.00
N PRO A 139 11.56 10.21 -17.21
CA PRO A 139 13.02 10.24 -17.18
C PRO A 139 13.61 9.70 -15.88
N VAL A 140 13.05 10.09 -14.72
CA VAL A 140 13.52 9.59 -13.41
C VAL A 140 13.24 8.09 -13.26
N MET A 141 12.08 7.59 -13.70
CA MET A 141 11.77 6.15 -13.70
C MET A 141 12.78 5.36 -14.52
N GLN A 142 13.15 5.84 -15.71
CA GLN A 142 14.12 5.21 -16.60
C GLN A 142 15.52 5.17 -15.98
N PHE A 143 16.00 6.29 -15.44
CA PHE A 143 17.30 6.36 -14.77
C PHE A 143 17.35 5.43 -13.57
N LEU A 144 16.30 5.43 -12.75
CA LEU A 144 16.21 4.55 -11.57
C LEU A 144 16.22 3.08 -11.96
N GLN A 145 15.46 2.70 -12.98
CA GLN A 145 15.43 1.31 -13.49
C GLN A 145 16.82 0.85 -13.95
N ASN A 146 17.56 1.70 -14.67
CA ASN A 146 18.93 1.40 -15.09
C ASN A 146 19.85 1.15 -13.89
N ILE A 147 19.72 1.97 -12.83
CA ILE A 147 20.51 1.83 -11.59
C ILE A 147 20.17 0.52 -10.87
N LEU A 148 18.89 0.21 -10.74
CA LEU A 148 18.44 -1.02 -10.07
C LEU A 148 18.95 -2.26 -10.80
N ILE A 149 18.91 -2.29 -12.13
CA ILE A 149 19.47 -3.38 -12.93
C ILE A 149 20.98 -3.49 -12.73
N ALA A 150 21.71 -2.37 -12.83
CA ALA A 150 23.17 -2.34 -12.65
C ALA A 150 23.62 -2.77 -11.23
N ARG A 151 22.76 -2.63 -10.23
CA ARG A 151 23.01 -3.00 -8.82
C ARG A 151 22.46 -4.37 -8.43
N ASN A 152 21.95 -5.17 -9.39
CA ASN A 152 21.28 -6.46 -9.16
C ASN A 152 20.08 -6.38 -8.22
N LEU A 153 19.31 -5.30 -8.31
CA LEU A 153 18.08 -5.03 -7.55
C LEU A 153 16.84 -5.00 -8.47
N ALA A 154 16.85 -5.76 -9.54
CA ALA A 154 15.74 -5.80 -10.52
C ALA A 154 14.41 -6.32 -9.94
N ASN A 155 14.42 -6.88 -8.74
CA ASN A 155 13.22 -7.24 -7.98
C ASN A 155 12.50 -6.03 -7.36
N VAL A 156 13.17 -4.89 -7.21
CA VAL A 156 12.56 -3.64 -6.77
C VAL A 156 11.87 -2.98 -7.96
N LYS A 157 10.59 -2.78 -7.89
CA LYS A 157 9.78 -2.27 -8.99
C LYS A 157 9.76 -0.74 -8.99
N VAL A 158 9.87 -0.13 -10.17
CA VAL A 158 9.77 1.33 -10.35
C VAL A 158 8.39 1.67 -10.89
N THR A 159 7.67 2.54 -10.19
CA THR A 159 6.31 2.99 -10.58
C THR A 159 6.13 4.48 -10.32
N THR A 160 4.96 4.99 -10.60
CA THR A 160 4.47 6.32 -10.18
C THR A 160 3.09 6.20 -9.58
N VAL A 161 2.67 7.22 -8.86
CA VAL A 161 1.35 7.28 -8.20
C VAL A 161 0.53 8.39 -8.82
N VAL A 162 -0.68 8.07 -9.25
CA VAL A 162 -1.62 9.03 -9.83
C VAL A 162 -2.94 9.07 -9.07
N PRO A 163 -3.58 10.26 -8.95
CA PRO A 163 -4.91 10.41 -8.37
C PRO A 163 -6.00 10.05 -9.37
N ALA A 164 -7.25 9.88 -8.90
CA ALA A 164 -8.39 9.66 -9.78
C ALA A 164 -8.65 10.84 -10.74
N SER A 165 -8.15 12.04 -10.45
CA SER A 165 -8.28 13.23 -11.31
C SER A 165 -7.52 13.14 -12.63
N VAL A 166 -6.65 12.12 -12.84
CA VAL A 166 -6.10 11.85 -14.18
C VAL A 166 -7.18 11.40 -15.18
N LEU A 167 -8.32 10.92 -14.67
CA LEU A 167 -9.46 10.50 -15.49
C LEU A 167 -10.34 11.71 -15.82
N GLY A 168 -10.44 12.03 -17.09
CA GLY A 168 -11.40 13.02 -17.61
C GLY A 168 -12.82 12.44 -17.70
N THR A 169 -12.93 11.13 -17.83
CA THR A 169 -14.18 10.36 -17.77
C THR A 169 -13.95 9.13 -16.93
N SER A 170 -14.85 8.88 -15.97
CA SER A 170 -14.79 7.70 -15.08
C SER A 170 -16.12 6.96 -14.97
N TYR A 171 -17.18 7.51 -15.55
CA TYR A 171 -18.52 6.92 -15.52
C TYR A 171 -19.18 6.93 -16.90
N PRO A 172 -19.82 5.81 -17.34
CA PRO A 172 -19.70 4.49 -16.71
C PRO A 172 -18.24 3.98 -16.76
N PRO A 173 -17.84 2.97 -15.98
CA PRO A 173 -16.44 2.50 -15.91
C PRO A 173 -15.85 2.14 -17.28
N SER A 174 -16.62 1.57 -18.20
CA SER A 174 -16.19 1.27 -19.58
C SER A 174 -15.87 2.51 -20.42
N ALA A 175 -16.39 3.69 -20.06
CA ALA A 175 -16.09 4.95 -20.71
C ALA A 175 -14.80 5.61 -20.20
N GLY A 176 -14.14 5.03 -19.20
CA GLY A 176 -12.92 5.56 -18.59
C GLY A 176 -11.89 6.05 -19.61
N ALA A 177 -11.44 7.29 -19.45
CA ALA A 177 -10.46 7.93 -20.32
C ALA A 177 -9.62 8.94 -19.53
N PHE A 178 -8.33 9.03 -19.82
CA PHE A 178 -7.48 10.06 -19.24
C PHE A 178 -7.90 11.46 -19.74
N THR A 179 -7.61 12.47 -18.92
CA THR A 179 -7.72 13.86 -19.39
C THR A 179 -6.75 14.10 -20.56
N PRO A 180 -7.01 15.07 -21.45
CA PRO A 180 -6.06 15.40 -22.51
C PRO A 180 -4.67 15.73 -21.96
N GLU A 181 -4.58 16.43 -20.83
CA GLU A 181 -3.32 16.79 -20.19
C GLU A 181 -2.59 15.54 -19.67
N ALA A 182 -3.25 14.68 -18.91
CA ALA A 182 -2.64 13.44 -18.41
C ALA A 182 -2.18 12.53 -19.55
N SER A 183 -2.97 12.41 -20.63
CA SER A 183 -2.65 11.56 -21.77
C SER A 183 -1.28 11.87 -22.40
N THR A 184 -0.83 13.13 -22.34
CA THR A 184 0.46 13.54 -22.92
C THR A 184 1.66 12.83 -22.30
N VAL A 185 1.56 12.43 -21.05
CA VAL A 185 2.65 11.75 -20.31
C VAL A 185 2.31 10.29 -19.95
N MET A 186 1.03 9.99 -19.70
CA MET A 186 0.60 8.66 -19.24
C MET A 186 0.88 7.56 -20.25
N VAL A 187 0.73 7.81 -21.54
CA VAL A 187 0.95 6.79 -22.60
C VAL A 187 2.36 6.21 -22.52
N ASP A 188 3.37 7.03 -22.41
CA ASP A 188 4.75 6.55 -22.38
C ASP A 188 5.15 5.97 -21.00
N ILE A 189 4.57 6.49 -19.91
CA ILE A 189 4.68 5.88 -18.59
C ILE A 189 4.07 4.47 -18.60
N LEU A 190 2.88 4.29 -19.17
CA LEU A 190 2.24 2.98 -19.26
C LEU A 190 3.02 1.99 -20.11
N LYS A 191 3.61 2.42 -21.23
CA LYS A 191 4.52 1.59 -22.04
C LYS A 191 5.73 1.13 -21.23
N PHE A 192 6.32 2.05 -20.43
CA PHE A 192 7.41 1.70 -19.53
C PHE A 192 6.97 0.66 -18.50
N LEU A 193 5.83 0.87 -17.83
CA LEU A 193 5.29 -0.07 -16.82
C LEU A 193 4.98 -1.44 -17.43
N SER A 194 4.40 -1.47 -18.63
CA SER A 194 4.14 -2.71 -19.38
C SER A 194 5.44 -3.47 -19.67
N ALA A 195 6.47 -2.78 -20.18
CA ALA A 195 7.77 -3.38 -20.45
C ALA A 195 8.45 -3.94 -19.19
N GLN A 196 8.29 -3.29 -18.05
CA GLN A 196 8.86 -3.70 -16.77
C GLN A 196 7.97 -4.67 -15.97
N LYS A 197 6.77 -4.97 -16.45
CA LYS A 197 5.75 -5.77 -15.72
C LYS A 197 5.47 -5.23 -14.32
N THR A 198 5.42 -3.91 -14.21
CA THR A 198 5.18 -3.18 -12.96
C THR A 198 3.78 -2.57 -12.98
N PRO A 199 3.00 -2.61 -11.90
CA PRO A 199 1.70 -1.98 -11.84
C PRO A 199 1.81 -0.45 -11.82
N LEU A 200 0.78 0.23 -12.33
CA LEU A 200 0.52 1.62 -12.05
C LEU A 200 -0.04 1.74 -10.63
N MET A 201 0.53 2.60 -9.80
CA MET A 201 -0.06 2.92 -8.50
C MET A 201 -1.10 4.02 -8.64
N ILE A 202 -2.25 3.83 -7.99
CA ILE A 202 -3.38 4.77 -8.04
C ILE A 202 -3.90 5.05 -6.63
N ASN A 203 -4.28 6.29 -6.37
CA ASN A 203 -4.98 6.68 -5.15
C ASN A 203 -6.49 6.65 -5.42
N VAL A 204 -7.23 5.85 -4.64
CA VAL A 204 -8.66 5.60 -4.85
C VAL A 204 -9.42 5.86 -3.57
N TYR A 205 -10.26 6.90 -3.58
CA TYR A 205 -11.03 7.33 -2.42
C TYR A 205 -12.54 7.42 -2.76
N PRO A 206 -13.31 6.36 -2.59
CA PRO A 206 -14.77 6.41 -2.69
C PRO A 206 -15.39 7.47 -1.80
N TYR A 207 -14.75 7.81 -0.68
CA TYR A 207 -15.17 8.89 0.21
C TYR A 207 -15.37 10.23 -0.52
N PHE A 208 -14.38 10.67 -1.31
CA PHE A 208 -14.47 11.97 -1.96
C PHE A 208 -15.58 12.02 -3.02
N THR A 209 -15.77 10.92 -3.76
CA THR A 209 -16.88 10.82 -4.71
C THR A 209 -18.23 10.86 -3.98
N TYR A 210 -18.38 10.08 -2.91
CA TYR A 210 -19.60 10.08 -2.10
C TYR A 210 -19.87 11.44 -1.46
N SER A 211 -18.87 12.05 -0.84
CA SER A 211 -19.04 13.33 -0.13
C SER A 211 -19.34 14.51 -1.05
N SER A 212 -18.96 14.42 -2.33
CA SER A 212 -19.26 15.45 -3.33
C SER A 212 -20.67 15.36 -3.88
N ASP A 213 -21.30 14.17 -3.87
CA ASP A 213 -22.65 13.94 -4.39
C ASP A 213 -23.35 12.79 -3.65
N THR A 214 -23.82 13.06 -2.44
CA THR A 214 -24.55 12.09 -1.61
C THR A 214 -25.95 11.76 -2.14
N ALA A 215 -26.46 12.54 -3.10
CA ALA A 215 -27.76 12.29 -3.71
C ALA A 215 -27.71 11.22 -4.80
N SER A 216 -26.62 11.16 -5.56
CA SER A 216 -26.45 10.21 -6.67
C SER A 216 -25.59 9.00 -6.28
N VAL A 217 -24.65 9.17 -5.35
CA VAL A 217 -23.79 8.10 -4.87
C VAL A 217 -24.28 7.60 -3.52
N HIS A 218 -24.75 6.35 -3.46
CA HIS A 218 -25.26 5.77 -2.22
C HIS A 218 -24.13 5.36 -1.28
N LEU A 219 -24.34 5.51 0.03
CA LEU A 219 -23.33 5.20 1.04
C LEU A 219 -22.91 3.72 1.04
N ASP A 220 -23.88 2.82 0.87
CA ASP A 220 -23.62 1.37 0.81
C ASP A 220 -22.72 0.99 -0.37
N TYR A 221 -22.91 1.65 -1.52
CA TYR A 221 -22.06 1.49 -2.69
C TYR A 221 -20.63 2.01 -2.44
N ALA A 222 -20.50 3.14 -1.75
CA ALA A 222 -19.20 3.72 -1.41
C ALA A 222 -18.43 2.90 -0.35
N GLN A 223 -19.15 2.17 0.54
CA GLN A 223 -18.58 1.43 1.68
C GLN A 223 -18.52 -0.09 1.52
N PHE A 224 -18.71 -0.63 0.31
CA PHE A 224 -18.75 -2.08 0.04
C PHE A 224 -19.87 -2.81 0.79
N THR A 225 -20.97 -2.16 1.14
CA THR A 225 -22.06 -2.76 1.92
C THR A 225 -23.33 -2.98 1.11
N ALA A 226 -23.35 -2.60 -0.17
CA ALA A 226 -24.45 -2.88 -1.06
C ALA A 226 -24.65 -4.41 -1.24
N THR A 227 -25.90 -4.87 -1.19
CA THR A 227 -26.25 -6.29 -1.25
C THR A 227 -26.43 -6.82 -2.67
N GLY A 228 -26.28 -5.95 -3.68
CA GLY A 228 -26.46 -6.30 -5.09
C GLY A 228 -25.74 -5.32 -6.00
N ILE A 229 -25.96 -5.49 -7.31
CA ILE A 229 -25.42 -4.58 -8.34
C ILE A 229 -26.10 -3.22 -8.21
N VAL A 230 -25.30 -2.17 -8.04
CA VAL A 230 -25.75 -0.78 -7.99
C VAL A 230 -25.59 -0.11 -9.34
N VAL A 231 -24.49 -0.41 -10.06
CA VAL A 231 -24.22 0.12 -11.40
C VAL A 231 -24.09 -1.04 -12.38
N GLN A 232 -24.87 -1.01 -13.44
CA GLN A 232 -24.75 -1.92 -14.59
C GLN A 232 -24.07 -1.18 -15.74
N ASP A 233 -22.98 -1.74 -16.26
CA ASP A 233 -22.22 -1.19 -17.38
C ASP A 233 -21.97 -2.29 -18.43
N GLY A 234 -22.85 -2.36 -19.41
CA GLY A 234 -22.87 -3.46 -20.36
C GLY A 234 -23.07 -4.82 -19.66
N ALA A 235 -22.12 -5.73 -19.82
CA ALA A 235 -22.15 -7.05 -19.17
C ALA A 235 -21.58 -7.01 -17.73
N LEU A 236 -20.97 -5.89 -17.30
CA LEU A 236 -20.32 -5.77 -16.01
C LEU A 236 -21.24 -5.12 -14.98
N GLY A 237 -21.33 -5.71 -13.79
CA GLY A 237 -22.11 -5.21 -12.69
C GLY A 237 -21.22 -4.84 -11.51
N TYR A 238 -21.43 -3.66 -10.94
CA TYR A 238 -20.64 -3.13 -9.83
C TYR A 238 -21.50 -3.01 -8.57
N SER A 239 -21.10 -3.69 -7.52
CA SER A 239 -21.69 -3.60 -6.19
C SER A 239 -20.96 -2.64 -5.26
N ASN A 240 -19.81 -2.13 -5.68
CA ASN A 240 -19.05 -1.14 -4.93
C ASN A 240 -18.34 -0.13 -5.85
N LEU A 241 -18.20 1.10 -5.35
CA LEU A 241 -17.62 2.22 -6.09
C LEU A 241 -16.10 2.06 -6.30
N PHE A 242 -15.41 1.38 -5.39
CA PHE A 242 -13.98 1.14 -5.50
C PHE A 242 -13.62 0.35 -6.77
N ASP A 243 -14.29 -0.75 -7.03
CA ASP A 243 -14.09 -1.55 -8.25
C ASP A 243 -14.44 -0.76 -9.51
N ALA A 244 -15.51 0.05 -9.45
CA ALA A 244 -15.92 0.88 -10.57
C ALA A 244 -14.85 1.92 -10.94
N ILE A 245 -14.22 2.55 -9.94
CA ILE A 245 -13.11 3.50 -10.16
C ILE A 245 -11.91 2.78 -10.75
N ILE A 246 -11.51 1.62 -10.22
CA ILE A 246 -10.38 0.84 -10.75
C ILE A 246 -10.63 0.41 -12.19
N ASP A 247 -11.85 -0.03 -12.52
CA ASP A 247 -12.18 -0.46 -13.89
C ASP A 247 -12.23 0.72 -14.87
N ALA A 248 -12.52 1.94 -14.39
CA ALA A 248 -12.36 3.14 -15.18
C ALA A 248 -10.87 3.43 -15.52
N PHE A 249 -9.94 3.15 -14.59
CA PHE A 249 -8.50 3.21 -14.88
C PHE A 249 -8.10 2.15 -15.92
N TYR A 250 -8.55 0.90 -15.77
CA TYR A 250 -8.28 -0.13 -16.77
C TYR A 250 -8.82 0.26 -18.15
N SER A 251 -10.02 0.83 -18.21
CA SER A 251 -10.62 1.30 -19.47
C SER A 251 -9.81 2.46 -20.07
N ALA A 252 -9.33 3.38 -19.25
CA ALA A 252 -8.47 4.49 -19.69
C ALA A 252 -7.12 3.99 -20.26
N MET A 253 -6.50 3.02 -19.58
CA MET A 253 -5.24 2.41 -20.05
C MET A 253 -5.43 1.64 -21.37
N GLU A 254 -6.50 0.87 -21.50
CA GLU A 254 -6.85 0.17 -22.75
C GLU A 254 -7.07 1.18 -23.90
N ARG A 255 -7.78 2.27 -23.64
CA ARG A 255 -8.03 3.35 -24.61
C ARG A 255 -6.74 4.09 -25.00
N ALA A 256 -5.76 4.16 -24.09
CA ALA A 256 -4.42 4.64 -24.35
C ALA A 256 -3.52 3.65 -25.12
N GLY A 257 -4.05 2.45 -25.46
CA GLY A 257 -3.33 1.43 -26.22
C GLY A 257 -2.45 0.51 -25.37
N VAL A 258 -2.58 0.52 -24.04
CA VAL A 258 -1.78 -0.31 -23.12
C VAL A 258 -2.71 -1.06 -22.18
N ALA A 259 -3.01 -2.33 -22.51
CA ALA A 259 -4.01 -3.12 -21.81
C ALA A 259 -3.44 -4.11 -20.77
N ASP A 260 -2.13 -4.29 -20.72
CA ASP A 260 -1.45 -5.33 -19.91
C ASP A 260 -0.80 -4.80 -18.61
N VAL A 261 -0.99 -3.54 -18.30
CA VAL A 261 -0.56 -2.96 -17.02
C VAL A 261 -1.64 -3.24 -15.96
N ASN A 262 -1.22 -3.80 -14.83
CA ASN A 262 -2.08 -3.94 -13.66
C ASN A 262 -2.06 -2.67 -12.82
N VAL A 263 -3.00 -2.56 -11.87
CA VAL A 263 -3.01 -1.48 -10.89
C VAL A 263 -2.67 -2.00 -9.49
N ALA A 264 -2.07 -1.14 -8.67
CA ALA A 264 -1.97 -1.28 -7.23
C ALA A 264 -2.53 -0.02 -6.57
N VAL A 265 -3.33 -0.19 -5.53
CA VAL A 265 -3.94 0.94 -4.82
C VAL A 265 -2.99 1.40 -3.73
N SER A 266 -2.31 2.51 -3.99
CA SER A 266 -1.30 3.07 -3.10
C SER A 266 -1.87 3.85 -1.93
N GLU A 267 -3.13 4.29 -2.05
CA GLU A 267 -3.89 4.92 -0.98
C GLU A 267 -5.38 4.64 -1.15
N SER A 268 -6.02 4.28 -0.05
CA SER A 268 -7.47 4.28 0.10
C SER A 268 -7.84 4.43 1.56
N GLY A 269 -8.95 5.10 1.86
CA GLY A 269 -9.36 5.32 3.24
C GLY A 269 -10.65 6.13 3.36
N TRP A 270 -11.10 6.30 4.61
CA TRP A 270 -12.26 7.10 4.97
C TRP A 270 -11.93 7.88 6.24
N PRO A 271 -12.12 9.21 6.27
CA PRO A 271 -11.78 10.00 7.45
C PRO A 271 -12.79 9.77 8.58
N SER A 272 -12.27 9.78 9.80
CA SER A 272 -13.07 9.55 11.01
C SER A 272 -13.73 10.81 11.59
N ALA A 273 -13.35 11.99 11.10
CA ALA A 273 -13.86 13.29 11.49
C ALA A 273 -13.55 14.36 10.43
N GLY A 274 -14.08 15.56 10.60
CA GLY A 274 -13.73 16.74 9.79
C GLY A 274 -14.77 17.13 8.72
N ASN A 275 -15.84 16.35 8.53
CA ASN A 275 -16.95 16.66 7.61
C ASN A 275 -18.30 16.16 8.17
N GLY A 276 -18.64 16.56 9.41
CA GLY A 276 -19.91 16.27 10.03
C GLY A 276 -20.28 14.77 10.01
N GLU A 277 -21.52 14.50 9.64
CA GLU A 277 -22.07 13.12 9.63
C GLU A 277 -21.48 12.23 8.54
N LEU A 278 -20.77 12.79 7.55
CA LEU A 278 -20.11 12.02 6.50
C LEU A 278 -18.79 11.37 6.97
N THR A 279 -18.30 11.79 8.16
CA THR A 279 -17.02 11.38 8.71
C THR A 279 -17.13 11.04 10.18
N THR A 280 -17.38 9.79 10.49
CA THR A 280 -17.43 9.28 11.86
C THR A 280 -16.48 8.10 12.03
N PRO A 281 -16.00 7.77 13.25
CA PRO A 281 -15.22 6.58 13.48
C PRO A 281 -15.90 5.29 13.01
N SER A 282 -17.25 5.22 13.09
CA SER A 282 -18.02 4.08 12.61
C SER A 282 -17.96 3.93 11.09
N LEU A 283 -18.12 5.02 10.34
CA LEU A 283 -18.04 5.01 8.87
C LEU A 283 -16.61 4.65 8.42
N ALA A 284 -15.60 5.25 9.06
CA ALA A 284 -14.20 4.95 8.78
C ALA A 284 -13.87 3.48 9.08
N ALA A 285 -14.36 2.93 10.19
CA ALA A 285 -14.20 1.53 10.53
C ALA A 285 -14.85 0.60 9.51
N THR A 286 -16.08 0.92 9.08
CA THR A 286 -16.83 0.14 8.07
C THR A 286 -16.05 0.10 6.76
N TYR A 287 -15.67 1.26 6.23
CA TYR A 287 -14.92 1.33 4.99
C TYR A 287 -13.61 0.54 5.05
N ASN A 288 -12.76 0.85 6.04
CA ASN A 288 -11.43 0.26 6.11
C ASN A 288 -11.45 -1.26 6.37
N LYS A 289 -12.40 -1.78 7.17
CA LYS A 289 -12.60 -3.23 7.33
C LYS A 289 -13.00 -3.90 6.02
N ASN A 290 -13.94 -3.32 5.30
CA ASN A 290 -14.42 -3.86 4.03
C ASN A 290 -13.34 -3.76 2.94
N PHE A 291 -12.58 -2.68 2.90
CA PHE A 291 -11.42 -2.53 2.01
C PHE A 291 -10.37 -3.63 2.28
N ILE A 292 -9.99 -3.84 3.54
CA ILE A 292 -9.05 -4.92 3.90
C ILE A 292 -9.59 -6.26 3.42
N GLN A 293 -10.85 -6.58 3.72
CA GLN A 293 -11.46 -7.83 3.33
C GLN A 293 -11.47 -8.00 1.80
N HIS A 294 -11.82 -6.95 1.05
CA HIS A 294 -11.85 -6.94 -0.40
C HIS A 294 -10.47 -7.23 -1.01
N ILE A 295 -9.42 -6.58 -0.50
CA ILE A 295 -8.03 -6.83 -0.93
C ILE A 295 -7.57 -8.25 -0.60
N LEU A 296 -7.88 -8.76 0.60
CA LEU A 296 -7.42 -10.07 1.04
C LEU A 296 -8.13 -11.24 0.34
N VAL A 297 -9.34 -11.05 -0.16
CA VAL A 297 -10.08 -12.09 -0.93
C VAL A 297 -9.45 -12.33 -2.31
N LYS A 298 -8.74 -11.37 -2.88
CA LYS A 298 -7.98 -11.48 -4.15
C LYS A 298 -8.83 -11.85 -5.37
N ASN A 299 -10.06 -11.36 -5.43
CA ASN A 299 -10.98 -11.66 -6.54
C ASN A 299 -10.84 -10.72 -7.75
N GLY A 300 -10.06 -9.63 -7.63
CA GLY A 300 -9.97 -8.58 -8.66
C GLY A 300 -11.25 -7.75 -8.76
N THR A 301 -11.47 -7.14 -9.92
CA THR A 301 -12.64 -6.32 -10.26
C THR A 301 -13.53 -7.01 -11.30
N PRO A 302 -14.75 -6.54 -11.54
CA PRO A 302 -15.62 -7.09 -12.59
C PRO A 302 -14.97 -7.15 -13.97
N LYS A 303 -14.15 -6.16 -14.35
CA LYS A 303 -13.43 -6.13 -15.64
C LYS A 303 -12.18 -7.01 -15.64
N ARG A 304 -11.54 -7.19 -14.50
CA ARG A 304 -10.29 -7.94 -14.32
C ARG A 304 -10.43 -8.98 -13.21
N PRO A 305 -11.35 -9.94 -13.35
CA PRO A 305 -11.52 -11.00 -12.36
C PRO A 305 -10.24 -11.82 -12.27
N ASN A 306 -9.89 -12.23 -11.05
CA ASN A 306 -8.68 -12.99 -10.71
C ASN A 306 -7.34 -12.22 -10.82
N ILE A 307 -7.34 -10.92 -11.05
CA ILE A 307 -6.15 -10.08 -10.93
C ILE A 307 -6.10 -9.52 -9.52
N ASN A 308 -5.15 -10.00 -8.72
CA ASN A 308 -4.99 -9.51 -7.36
C ASN A 308 -4.61 -8.03 -7.36
N ILE A 309 -5.29 -7.25 -6.54
CA ILE A 309 -5.00 -5.83 -6.31
C ILE A 309 -4.23 -5.73 -5.01
N GLU A 310 -3.03 -5.13 -5.05
CA GLU A 310 -2.35 -4.70 -3.84
C GLU A 310 -3.01 -3.43 -3.31
N GLY A 311 -3.17 -3.32 -1.99
CA GLY A 311 -3.83 -2.17 -1.38
C GLY A 311 -3.09 -1.63 -0.16
N PHE A 312 -3.11 -0.30 -0.03
CA PHE A 312 -2.57 0.43 1.12
C PHE A 312 -3.65 1.32 1.72
N ILE A 313 -3.84 1.20 3.03
CA ILE A 313 -4.76 2.07 3.79
C ILE A 313 -4.07 3.40 4.05
N PHE A 314 -4.74 4.49 3.80
CA PHE A 314 -4.33 5.83 4.22
C PHE A 314 -5.14 6.22 5.47
N ALA A 315 -4.51 6.40 6.67
CA ALA A 315 -3.10 6.26 6.96
C ALA A 315 -2.90 5.68 8.38
N MET A 316 -1.64 5.49 8.79
CA MET A 316 -1.35 4.92 10.13
C MET A 316 -1.86 5.83 11.26
N PHE A 317 -1.58 7.13 11.19
CA PHE A 317 -1.92 8.09 12.25
C PHE A 317 -2.75 9.26 11.75
N ASN A 318 -3.52 9.86 12.67
CA ASN A 318 -3.99 11.21 12.50
C ASN A 318 -2.79 12.18 12.52
N GLU A 319 -2.75 13.13 11.57
CA GLU A 319 -1.61 14.02 11.32
C GLU A 319 -2.01 15.47 11.55
N ASN A 320 -1.58 16.06 12.68
CA ASN A 320 -2.05 17.37 13.14
C ASN A 320 -1.50 18.59 12.40
N GLN A 321 -0.45 18.41 11.57
CA GLN A 321 0.11 19.46 10.73
C GLN A 321 -0.44 19.47 9.28
N LYS A 322 -1.35 18.56 8.94
CA LYS A 322 -2.11 18.62 7.70
C LYS A 322 -3.19 19.71 7.74
N PRO A 323 -3.76 20.12 6.59
CA PRO A 323 -4.88 21.05 6.55
C PRO A 323 -6.01 20.62 7.47
N VAL A 324 -6.58 21.59 8.19
CA VAL A 324 -7.68 21.34 9.14
C VAL A 324 -8.89 20.75 8.40
N GLY A 325 -9.52 19.77 8.99
CA GLY A 325 -10.66 19.07 8.43
C GLY A 325 -10.40 17.58 8.26
N VAL A 326 -10.84 16.99 7.15
CA VAL A 326 -10.73 15.55 6.89
C VAL A 326 -9.30 15.08 6.82
N GLU A 327 -8.39 15.92 6.30
CA GLU A 327 -6.99 15.56 6.09
C GLU A 327 -6.25 15.19 7.38
N GLN A 328 -6.66 15.74 8.52
CA GLN A 328 -6.09 15.41 9.82
C GLN A 328 -6.63 14.10 10.41
N ASN A 329 -7.65 13.47 9.80
CA ASN A 329 -8.47 12.45 10.44
C ASN A 329 -8.58 11.12 9.67
N PHE A 330 -7.61 10.80 8.83
CA PHE A 330 -7.54 9.51 8.14
C PHE A 330 -6.84 8.40 8.95
N GLY A 331 -6.30 8.70 10.13
CA GLY A 331 -5.53 7.77 10.93
C GLY A 331 -6.33 6.57 11.43
N LEU A 332 -5.70 5.40 11.37
CA LEU A 332 -6.15 4.20 12.08
C LEU A 332 -5.89 4.31 13.58
N PHE A 333 -4.85 5.06 13.94
CA PHE A 333 -4.43 5.31 15.32
C PHE A 333 -4.28 6.81 15.58
N PHE A 334 -4.49 7.17 16.84
CA PHE A 334 -4.00 8.45 17.36
C PHE A 334 -2.48 8.40 17.54
N PRO A 335 -1.78 9.56 17.63
CA PRO A 335 -0.34 9.59 17.87
C PRO A 335 0.13 8.87 19.14
N ASP A 336 -0.73 8.72 20.15
CA ASP A 336 -0.46 7.91 21.35
C ASP A 336 -0.58 6.40 21.13
N LYS A 337 -0.81 5.97 19.91
CA LYS A 337 -0.99 4.57 19.45
C LYS A 337 -2.30 3.92 19.89
N THR A 338 -3.24 4.66 20.46
CA THR A 338 -4.58 4.15 20.71
C THR A 338 -5.35 4.09 19.37
N PRO A 339 -6.11 3.03 19.09
CA PRO A 339 -6.92 2.96 17.88
C PRO A 339 -7.99 4.06 17.86
N VAL A 340 -8.13 4.76 16.71
CA VAL A 340 -9.27 5.66 16.48
C VAL A 340 -10.56 4.83 16.40
N TYR A 341 -10.46 3.65 15.81
CA TYR A 341 -11.49 2.61 15.74
C TYR A 341 -10.81 1.26 15.53
N PRO A 342 -11.41 0.15 15.98
CA PRO A 342 -10.81 -1.18 15.85
C PRO A 342 -10.95 -1.68 14.41
N VAL A 343 -9.81 -1.79 13.69
CA VAL A 343 -9.72 -2.37 12.34
C VAL A 343 -8.91 -3.66 12.37
N PHE A 344 -7.78 -3.62 13.07
CA PHE A 344 -6.90 -4.77 13.23
C PHE A 344 -7.02 -5.38 14.63
N THR A 345 -6.78 -6.68 14.73
CA THR A 345 -6.63 -7.36 16.02
C THR A 345 -5.14 -7.53 16.29
N PRO A 346 -4.64 -7.11 17.47
CA PRO A 346 -3.26 -7.36 17.83
C PRO A 346 -2.93 -8.84 17.77
N GLN A 347 -1.81 -9.20 17.20
CA GLN A 347 -1.31 -10.56 17.26
C GLN A 347 -0.76 -10.80 18.67
N VAL A 348 -1.29 -11.81 19.36
CA VAL A 348 -0.87 -12.14 20.70
C VAL A 348 0.55 -12.71 20.63
N SER A 349 1.54 -11.95 21.08
CA SER A 349 2.85 -12.50 21.44
C SER A 349 2.65 -13.35 22.68
N LYS A 350 2.73 -14.69 22.52
CA LYS A 350 2.87 -15.60 23.65
C LYS A 350 4.31 -15.70 24.08
#